data_0463f212a6e6ee4ba9523b0411a92df4
#
_entry.id   0463f212a6e6ee4ba9523b0411a92df4
#
_cell.length_a   1.000
_cell.length_b   1.000
_cell.length_c   1.000
_cell.angle_alpha   90.00
_cell.angle_beta   90.00
_cell.angle_gamma   90.00
#
_symmetry.space_group_name_H-M   'P 1'
#
loop_
_entity.id
_entity.type
_entity.pdbx_description
1 polymer ?
#
loop_
_entity_poly.entity_id
_entity_poly.type
_entity_poly.pdbx_seq_one_letter_code
_entity_poly.pdbx_strand_id
1 'polypeptide(L)'
;MAKPPKTRCGNQWTEARFKGFIISALRRASSRWSPKYTCKKNAKIAYNKYVCSLCREVVGNKNIKVDHIEPVVDPEKGFQGYDEFIKRLFVEIEGYQCLCIYCHQKKTNTEREQRETHTTKKSKQEESSTEPNLF
;
A
#
# COMPACT_ATOMS: atom_id res chain seq x y z
N MET A 1 -21.84 14.44 -15.76
CA MET A 1 -21.06 13.23 -15.98
C MET A 1 -21.88 11.98 -15.71
N ALA A 2 -21.78 11.03 -16.59
CA ALA A 2 -22.46 9.75 -16.40
C ALA A 2 -21.84 8.98 -15.22
N LYS A 3 -22.67 8.37 -14.41
CA LYS A 3 -22.20 7.50 -13.34
C LYS A 3 -21.68 6.20 -13.94
N PRO A 4 -20.63 5.56 -13.35
CA PRO A 4 -20.17 4.29 -13.85
C PRO A 4 -21.27 3.23 -13.72
N PRO A 5 -21.31 2.27 -14.66
CA PRO A 5 -22.32 1.24 -14.62
C PRO A 5 -22.16 0.30 -13.44
N LYS A 6 -23.26 -0.21 -12.95
CA LYS A 6 -23.28 -1.22 -11.88
C LYS A 6 -23.39 -2.59 -12.52
N THR A 7 -22.29 -3.34 -12.47
CA THR A 7 -22.14 -4.61 -13.20
C THR A 7 -21.90 -5.81 -12.29
N ARG A 8 -21.84 -5.61 -10.98
CA ARG A 8 -21.59 -6.68 -10.02
C ARG A 8 -22.75 -6.78 -9.02
N CYS A 9 -22.85 -7.93 -8.39
CA CYS A 9 -23.83 -8.19 -7.34
C CYS A 9 -25.26 -7.91 -7.81
N GLY A 10 -25.65 -8.55 -8.93
CA GLY A 10 -26.98 -8.35 -9.49
C GLY A 10 -27.25 -6.91 -9.92
N ASN A 11 -26.26 -6.28 -10.51
CA ASN A 11 -26.33 -4.89 -10.98
C ASN A 11 -26.53 -3.86 -9.86
N GLN A 12 -26.01 -4.17 -8.67
CA GLN A 12 -26.11 -3.26 -7.52
C GLN A 12 -24.79 -2.54 -7.24
N TRP A 13 -23.65 -3.10 -7.66
CA TRP A 13 -22.33 -2.58 -7.37
C TRP A 13 -21.59 -2.18 -8.64
N THR A 14 -20.81 -1.11 -8.55
CA THR A 14 -19.84 -0.75 -9.60
C THR A 14 -18.61 -1.66 -9.49
N GLU A 15 -17.80 -1.70 -10.53
CA GLU A 15 -16.52 -2.40 -10.50
C GLU A 15 -15.60 -1.84 -9.42
N ALA A 16 -15.61 -0.52 -9.22
CA ALA A 16 -14.79 0.12 -8.18
C ALA A 16 -15.19 -0.35 -6.77
N ARG A 17 -16.50 -0.46 -6.52
CA ARG A 17 -17.00 -0.97 -5.23
C ARG A 17 -16.61 -2.43 -5.01
N PHE A 18 -16.70 -3.24 -6.05
CA PHE A 18 -16.29 -4.64 -5.99
C PHE A 18 -14.80 -4.77 -5.70
N LYS A 19 -13.98 -3.98 -6.39
CA LYS A 19 -12.53 -3.95 -6.15
C LYS A 19 -12.22 -3.59 -4.71
N GLY A 20 -12.85 -2.54 -4.18
CA GLY A 20 -12.66 -2.14 -2.79
C GLY A 20 -13.06 -3.23 -1.79
N PHE A 21 -14.12 -3.95 -2.09
CA PHE A 21 -14.59 -5.08 -1.28
C PHE A 21 -13.52 -6.18 -1.21
N ILE A 22 -12.98 -6.57 -2.36
CA ILE A 22 -11.93 -7.60 -2.45
C ILE A 22 -10.64 -7.13 -1.76
N ILE A 23 -10.20 -5.92 -2.07
CA ILE A 23 -8.97 -5.36 -1.47
C ILE A 23 -9.07 -5.29 0.06
N SER A 24 -10.22 -4.88 0.58
CA SER A 24 -10.44 -4.82 2.03
C SER A 24 -10.37 -6.21 2.67
N ALA A 25 -10.93 -7.22 2.01
CA ALA A 25 -10.87 -8.61 2.49
C ALA A 25 -9.42 -9.12 2.52
N LEU A 26 -8.66 -8.83 1.48
CA LEU A 26 -7.24 -9.20 1.40
C LEU A 26 -6.42 -8.52 2.50
N ARG A 27 -6.65 -7.24 2.74
CA ARG A 27 -5.95 -6.50 3.80
C ARG A 27 -6.28 -7.05 5.18
N ARG A 28 -7.53 -7.43 5.42
CA ARG A 28 -7.91 -8.08 6.69
C ARG A 28 -7.20 -9.41 6.86
N ALA A 29 -7.13 -10.20 5.80
CA ALA A 29 -6.41 -11.47 5.84
C ALA A 29 -4.92 -11.26 6.12
N SER A 30 -4.32 -10.22 5.55
CA SER A 30 -2.90 -9.93 5.72
C SER A 30 -2.53 -9.56 7.16
N SER A 31 -3.48 -9.08 7.96
CA SER A 31 -3.22 -8.77 9.37
C SER A 31 -2.88 -10.01 10.19
N ARG A 32 -3.23 -11.19 9.68
CA ARG A 32 -2.94 -12.48 10.33
C ARG A 32 -1.81 -13.25 9.63
N TRP A 33 -1.13 -12.61 8.70
CA TRP A 33 -0.03 -13.21 7.94
C TRP A 33 1.20 -13.39 8.85
N SER A 34 1.61 -14.63 9.03
CA SER A 34 2.65 -15.03 10.00
C SER A 34 3.99 -14.29 9.87
N PRO A 35 4.54 -14.09 8.65
CA PRO A 35 5.81 -13.35 8.52
C PRO A 35 5.76 -11.94 9.10
N LYS A 36 4.60 -11.29 9.02
CA LYS A 36 4.39 -9.95 9.58
C LYS A 36 4.56 -9.96 11.10
N TYR A 37 3.95 -10.93 11.75
CA TYR A 37 4.07 -11.13 13.19
C TYR A 37 5.53 -11.44 13.59
N THR A 38 6.19 -12.31 12.86
CA THR A 38 7.58 -12.68 13.11
C THR A 38 8.51 -11.49 12.97
N CYS A 39 8.28 -10.64 11.97
CA CYS A 39 9.06 -9.41 11.78
C CYS A 39 8.98 -8.51 13.02
N LYS A 40 7.78 -8.31 13.54
CA LYS A 40 7.58 -7.49 14.75
C LYS A 40 8.26 -8.13 15.97
N LYS A 41 8.12 -9.44 16.12
CA LYS A 41 8.76 -10.18 17.21
C LYS A 41 10.28 -10.03 17.18
N ASN A 42 10.88 -10.08 16.00
CA ASN A 42 12.32 -9.93 15.83
C ASN A 42 12.82 -8.52 16.14
N ALA A 43 11.97 -7.51 16.02
CA ALA A 43 12.31 -6.12 16.36
C ALA A 43 12.25 -5.86 17.87
N LYS A 44 11.66 -6.76 18.64
CA LYS A 44 11.49 -6.61 20.09
C LYS A 44 12.79 -6.95 20.80
N ILE A 45 13.27 -6.03 21.63
CA ILE A 45 14.50 -6.21 22.41
C ILE A 45 14.22 -6.44 23.91
N ALA A 46 13.06 -6.03 24.39
CA ALA A 46 12.61 -6.21 25.78
C ALA A 46 11.12 -5.96 25.84
N TYR A 47 10.51 -6.15 27.01
CA TYR A 47 9.09 -5.89 27.19
C TYR A 47 8.76 -4.45 26.75
N ASN A 48 7.80 -4.33 25.83
CA ASN A 48 7.34 -3.05 25.28
C ASN A 48 8.47 -2.19 24.70
N LYS A 49 9.53 -2.83 24.16
CA LYS A 49 10.66 -2.12 23.56
C LYS A 49 10.98 -2.73 22.20
N TYR A 50 10.80 -1.93 21.15
CA TYR A 50 11.01 -2.32 19.76
C TYR A 50 11.97 -1.34 19.09
N VAL A 51 12.83 -1.84 18.22
CA VAL A 51 13.82 -1.01 17.51
C VAL A 51 13.31 -0.70 16.12
N CYS A 52 13.29 0.59 15.77
CA CYS A 52 12.99 1.02 14.40
C CYS A 52 14.15 0.60 13.47
N SER A 53 13.80 0.02 12.34
CA SER A 53 14.77 -0.48 11.37
C SER A 53 15.58 0.65 10.70
N LEU A 54 15.00 1.84 10.60
CA LEU A 54 15.63 2.97 9.92
C LEU A 54 16.39 3.90 10.86
N CYS A 55 15.72 4.43 11.88
CA CYS A 55 16.35 5.42 12.78
C CYS A 55 16.99 4.78 14.02
N ARG A 56 16.75 3.51 14.25
CA ARG A 56 17.30 2.74 15.38
C ARG A 56 16.81 3.19 16.76
N GLU A 57 15.83 4.06 16.81
CA GLU A 57 15.20 4.45 18.07
C GLU A 57 14.42 3.30 18.67
N VAL A 58 14.43 3.22 20.01
CA VAL A 58 13.64 2.23 20.76
C VAL A 58 12.30 2.88 21.10
N VAL A 59 11.22 2.22 20.70
CA VAL A 59 9.87 2.72 20.96
C VAL A 59 8.98 1.61 21.52
N GLY A 60 7.84 2.02 22.07
CA GLY A 60 6.88 1.06 22.62
C GLY A 60 6.00 0.44 21.54
N ASN A 61 5.22 -0.55 21.92
CA ASN A 61 4.34 -1.27 21.01
C ASN A 61 3.36 -0.37 20.25
N LYS A 62 2.92 0.71 20.87
CA LYS A 62 1.99 1.66 20.23
C LYS A 62 2.66 2.49 19.13
N ASN A 63 3.96 2.62 19.17
CA ASN A 63 4.73 3.49 18.30
C ASN A 63 5.58 2.74 17.28
N ILE A 64 5.36 1.44 17.12
CA ILE A 64 6.06 0.62 16.13
C ILE A 64 5.04 0.07 15.14
N LYS A 65 5.38 0.08 13.85
CA LYS A 65 4.53 -0.44 12.78
C LYS A 65 5.32 -1.40 11.92
N VAL A 66 4.70 -2.50 11.54
CA VAL A 66 5.25 -3.38 10.51
C VAL A 66 4.86 -2.81 9.16
N ASP A 67 5.82 -2.63 8.30
CA ASP A 67 5.65 -2.00 7.01
C ASP A 67 6.23 -2.87 5.90
N HIS A 68 5.63 -2.79 4.72
CA HIS A 68 6.20 -3.42 3.53
C HIS A 68 7.36 -2.57 3.05
N ILE A 69 8.53 -3.19 2.83
CA ILE A 69 9.69 -2.47 2.31
C ILE A 69 9.35 -1.89 0.94
N GLU A 70 8.74 -2.70 0.06
CA GLU A 70 8.19 -2.22 -1.20
C GLU A 70 6.69 -1.98 -1.05
N PRO A 71 6.15 -0.86 -1.51
CA PRO A 71 4.72 -0.60 -1.42
C PRO A 71 3.89 -1.72 -2.05
N VAL A 72 2.75 -2.03 -1.44
CA VAL A 72 1.83 -3.05 -1.97
C VAL A 72 1.33 -2.66 -3.36
N VAL A 73 1.07 -1.37 -3.55
CA VAL A 73 0.76 -0.82 -4.87
C VAL A 73 1.92 0.10 -5.24
N ASP A 74 2.55 -0.17 -6.38
CA ASP A 74 3.64 0.66 -6.87
C ASP A 74 3.13 2.08 -7.09
N PRO A 75 3.72 3.10 -6.43
CA PRO A 75 3.21 4.47 -6.56
C PRO A 75 3.33 5.06 -7.96
N GLU A 76 4.22 4.51 -8.79
CA GLU A 76 4.38 4.96 -10.16
C GLU A 76 3.49 4.21 -11.15
N LYS A 77 3.26 2.92 -10.93
CA LYS A 77 2.50 2.07 -11.86
C LYS A 77 1.04 1.93 -11.47
N GLY A 78 0.71 2.12 -10.20
CA GLY A 78 -0.64 1.94 -9.70
C GLY A 78 -1.03 0.47 -9.57
N PHE A 79 -2.32 0.22 -9.45
CA PHE A 79 -2.85 -1.13 -9.30
C PHE A 79 -2.71 -1.92 -10.61
N GLN A 80 -2.07 -3.08 -10.53
CA GLN A 80 -1.77 -3.91 -11.70
C GLN A 80 -2.46 -5.27 -11.68
N GLY A 81 -3.59 -5.36 -11.01
CA GLY A 81 -4.37 -6.59 -10.92
C GLY A 81 -4.26 -7.24 -9.56
N TYR A 82 -5.17 -8.18 -9.31
CA TYR A 82 -5.24 -8.85 -8.01
C TYR A 82 -4.05 -9.76 -7.76
N ASP A 83 -3.53 -10.42 -8.79
CA ASP A 83 -2.39 -11.32 -8.64
C ASP A 83 -1.16 -10.56 -8.16
N GLU A 84 -0.86 -9.43 -8.77
CA GLU A 84 0.26 -8.58 -8.37
C GLU A 84 0.03 -7.99 -6.98
N PHE A 85 -1.20 -7.58 -6.69
CA PHE A 85 -1.56 -7.06 -5.38
C PHE A 85 -1.34 -8.10 -4.28
N ILE A 86 -1.80 -9.34 -4.49
CA ILE A 86 -1.63 -10.43 -3.54
C ILE A 86 -0.16 -10.74 -3.32
N LYS A 87 0.60 -10.80 -4.41
CA LYS A 87 2.04 -11.07 -4.36
C LYS A 87 2.79 -10.02 -3.53
N ARG A 88 2.41 -8.76 -3.66
CA ARG A 88 3.06 -7.66 -2.95
C ARG A 88 2.52 -7.49 -1.53
N LEU A 89 1.31 -7.93 -1.25
CA LEU A 89 0.71 -7.85 0.08
C LEU A 89 1.21 -8.97 1.00
N PHE A 90 1.29 -10.20 0.49
CA PHE A 90 1.69 -11.39 1.24
C PHE A 90 3.14 -11.75 0.92
N VAL A 91 4.06 -10.92 1.37
CA VAL A 91 5.49 -11.18 1.17
C VAL A 91 6.04 -11.99 2.34
N GLU A 92 7.23 -12.55 2.16
CA GLU A 92 7.93 -13.24 3.24
C GLU A 92 8.58 -12.21 4.18
N ILE A 93 9.21 -12.72 5.24
CA ILE A 93 9.75 -11.86 6.30
C ILE A 93 10.74 -10.81 5.76
N GLU A 94 11.50 -11.15 4.74
CA GLU A 94 12.47 -10.26 4.12
C GLU A 94 11.82 -9.03 3.45
N GLY A 95 10.54 -9.11 3.17
CA GLY A 95 9.78 -8.01 2.57
C GLY A 95 9.17 -7.05 3.58
N TYR A 96 9.34 -7.31 4.86
CA TYR A 96 8.80 -6.47 5.94
C TYR A 96 9.91 -5.78 6.71
N GLN A 97 9.56 -4.65 7.32
CA GLN A 97 10.42 -3.93 8.25
C GLN A 97 9.57 -3.33 9.35
N CYS A 98 10.16 -3.11 10.52
CA CYS A 98 9.49 -2.41 11.62
C CYS A 98 9.97 -0.97 11.67
N LEU A 99 9.05 -0.03 11.62
CA LEU A 99 9.34 1.40 11.63
C LEU A 99 8.61 2.06 12.79
N CYS A 100 9.27 3.03 13.42
CA CYS A 100 8.57 3.90 14.36
C CYS A 100 7.56 4.75 13.58
N ILE A 101 6.58 5.32 14.29
CA ILE A 101 5.52 6.09 13.63
C ILE A 101 6.06 7.25 12.79
N TYR A 102 7.17 7.86 13.20
CA TYR A 102 7.78 8.97 12.45
C TYR A 102 8.39 8.51 11.12
N CYS A 103 9.17 7.43 11.15
CA CYS A 103 9.75 6.88 9.93
C CYS A 103 8.67 6.34 8.99
N HIS A 104 7.65 5.69 9.55
CA HIS A 104 6.50 5.20 8.79
C HIS A 104 5.77 6.37 8.11
N GLN A 105 5.56 7.46 8.85
CA GLN A 105 4.92 8.66 8.31
C GLN A 105 5.71 9.28 7.17
N LYS A 106 7.04 9.37 7.33
CA LYS A 106 7.91 9.90 6.27
C LYS A 106 7.83 9.05 5.01
N LYS A 107 7.86 7.72 5.18
CA LYS A 107 7.76 6.79 4.04
C LYS A 107 6.41 6.95 3.34
N THR A 108 5.32 7.02 4.10
CA THR A 108 3.98 7.21 3.57
C THR A 108 3.87 8.52 2.79
N ASN A 109 4.46 9.60 3.31
CA ASN A 109 4.45 10.89 2.64
C ASN A 109 5.23 10.84 1.32
N THR A 110 6.39 10.20 1.32
CA THR A 110 7.22 10.04 0.11
C THR A 110 6.46 9.25 -0.96
N GLU A 111 5.83 8.15 -0.59
CA GLU A 111 5.04 7.34 -1.52
C GLU A 111 3.86 8.13 -2.09
N ARG A 112 3.20 8.93 -1.27
CA ARG A 112 2.10 9.78 -1.70
C ARG A 112 2.59 10.85 -2.70
N GLU A 113 3.72 11.49 -2.43
CA GLU A 113 4.33 12.45 -3.34
C GLU A 113 4.68 11.81 -4.68
N GLN A 114 5.22 10.60 -4.66
CA GLN A 114 5.53 9.86 -5.89
C GLN A 114 4.27 9.60 -6.72
N ARG A 115 3.17 9.22 -6.08
CA ARG A 115 1.88 9.00 -6.76
C ARG A 115 1.35 10.30 -7.37
N GLU A 116 1.39 11.40 -6.63
CA GLU A 116 0.92 12.70 -7.09
C GLU A 116 1.75 13.21 -8.26
N THR A 117 3.08 13.08 -8.18
CA THR A 117 3.98 13.47 -9.25
C THR A 117 3.72 12.67 -10.51
N HIS A 118 3.53 11.37 -10.39
CA HIS A 118 3.21 10.52 -11.53
C HIS A 118 1.88 10.90 -12.18
N THR A 119 0.85 11.13 -11.37
CA THR A 119 -0.46 11.56 -11.85
C THR A 119 -0.37 12.89 -12.57
N THR A 120 0.37 13.85 -12.01
CA THR A 120 0.57 15.18 -12.63
C THR A 120 1.29 15.06 -13.97
N LYS A 121 2.35 14.26 -14.05
CA LYS A 121 3.07 14.02 -15.30
C LYS A 121 2.17 13.39 -16.35
N LYS A 122 1.37 12.42 -15.97
CA LYS A 122 0.43 11.75 -16.86
C LYS A 122 -0.61 12.75 -17.41
N SER A 123 -1.17 13.58 -16.55
CA SER A 123 -2.13 14.62 -16.95
C SER A 123 -1.50 15.61 -17.93
N LYS A 124 -0.27 16.04 -17.67
CA LYS A 124 0.45 16.95 -18.57
C LYS A 124 0.74 16.32 -19.92
N GLN A 125 1.09 15.04 -19.94
CA GLN A 125 1.29 14.31 -21.19
C GLN A 125 -0.01 14.23 -22.00
N GLU A 126 -1.11 13.97 -21.34
CA GLU A 126 -2.43 13.93 -21.97
C GLU A 126 -2.81 15.29 -22.53
N GLU A 127 -2.53 16.37 -21.81
CA GLU A 127 -2.78 17.74 -22.29
C GLU A 127 -1.89 18.10 -23.46
N SER A 128 -0.60 17.76 -23.41
CA SER A 128 0.33 18.05 -24.49
C SER A 128 0.08 17.18 -25.72
N SER A 129 -0.57 16.05 -25.52
CA SER A 129 -0.99 15.15 -26.59
C SER A 129 -2.39 15.51 -27.08
N THR A 130 -2.65 16.77 -27.33
CA THR A 130 -3.95 17.20 -27.86
C THR A 130 -4.19 16.67 -29.27
N GLU A 131 -3.26 15.94 -29.78
CA GLU A 131 -3.48 15.13 -30.96
C GLU A 131 -4.69 14.25 -30.70
N PRO A 132 -5.76 14.39 -31.46
CA PRO A 132 -7.03 13.75 -31.14
C PRO A 132 -6.98 12.23 -31.20
N ASN A 133 -5.93 11.69 -31.69
CA ASN A 133 -5.76 10.25 -31.85
C ASN A 133 -5.07 9.58 -30.67
N LEU A 134 -4.76 10.29 -29.62
CA LEU A 134 -3.93 9.72 -28.56
C LEU A 134 -4.73 9.14 -27.41
N PHE A 135 -5.99 9.39 -27.36
CA PHE A 135 -6.85 8.82 -26.33
C PHE A 135 -8.29 8.69 -26.81
#